data_2ece6ea9c2977d644ef49583527ce783
#
_entry.id   2ece6ea9c2977d644ef49583527ce783
#
_cell.length_a   1.000
_cell.length_b   1.000
_cell.length_c   1.000
_cell.angle_alpha   90.00
_cell.angle_beta   90.00
_cell.angle_gamma   90.00
#
_symmetry.space_group_name_H-M   'P 1'
#
loop_
_entity.id
_entity.type
_entity.pdbx_description
1 polymer ?
#
loop_
_entity_poly.entity_id
_entity_poly.type
_entity_poly.pdbx_seq_one_letter_code
_entity_poly.pdbx_strand_id
1 'polypeptide(L)'
;IKSDVGKVSNEDSHRYFINVFAVGNIASVSYVTDKAQKAIFGRLAYIVEGLKELPNTLNQPMELKIKTNDDYLEVKSPIMIISNSNTVGGFENICPQAKIDDQKLDVLIIKHSRLKEVAQILIDAFSSKHIYSEDVLYFQTDTLTIESNQTVPGDVDGEYGGNLPVKVEINNKPI
;
A
#
# COMPACT_ATOMS: atom_id res chain seq x y z
N ILE A 1 2.74 24.26 -7.83
CA ILE A 1 1.74 23.20 -7.53
C ILE A 1 1.94 22.87 -6.06
N LYS A 2 0.88 22.97 -5.28
CA LYS A 2 0.89 22.60 -3.87
C LYS A 2 0.55 21.11 -3.82
N SER A 3 1.46 20.29 -3.36
CA SER A 3 1.22 18.86 -3.19
C SER A 3 0.97 18.56 -1.74
N ASP A 4 0.04 17.67 -1.47
CA ASP A 4 -0.15 17.09 -0.16
C ASP A 4 1.05 16.22 0.21
N VAL A 5 1.27 16.05 1.50
CA VAL A 5 2.33 15.21 2.05
C VAL A 5 1.73 14.34 3.13
N GLY A 6 1.89 13.05 3.02
CA GLY A 6 1.50 12.13 4.07
C GLY A 6 2.50 12.13 5.23
N LYS A 7 2.03 11.90 6.44
CA LYS A 7 2.82 11.76 7.65
C LYS A 7 2.47 10.45 8.33
N VAL A 8 3.48 9.67 8.63
CA VAL A 8 3.39 8.47 9.48
C VAL A 8 4.04 8.78 10.80
N SER A 9 3.39 8.46 11.90
CA SER A 9 3.93 8.65 13.25
C SER A 9 3.60 7.46 14.16
N ASN A 10 4.54 7.15 15.05
CA ASN A 10 4.36 6.28 16.20
C ASN A 10 4.73 7.05 17.48
N GLU A 11 4.85 6.36 18.63
CA GLU A 11 5.18 7.00 19.90
C GLU A 11 6.54 7.71 19.90
N ASP A 12 7.52 7.19 19.15
CA ASP A 12 8.92 7.64 19.23
C ASP A 12 9.34 8.55 18.08
N SER A 13 8.68 8.49 16.94
CA SER A 13 9.16 9.12 15.70
C SER A 13 8.03 9.44 14.72
N HIS A 14 8.38 10.26 13.73
CA HIS A 14 7.53 10.49 12.57
C HIS A 14 8.36 10.55 11.29
N ARG A 15 7.73 10.20 10.17
CA ARG A 15 8.28 10.33 8.83
C ARG A 15 7.22 10.91 7.89
N TYR A 16 7.69 11.51 6.81
CA TYR A 16 6.83 12.04 5.76
C TYR A 16 6.98 11.19 4.49
N PHE A 17 5.91 11.08 3.73
CA PHE A 17 5.92 10.46 2.40
C PHE A 17 5.22 11.35 1.39
N ILE A 18 5.74 11.35 0.19
CA ILE A 18 5.16 12.07 -0.96
C ILE A 18 4.27 11.15 -1.76
N ASN A 19 4.66 9.88 -1.84
CA ASN A 19 4.01 8.90 -2.70
C ASN A 19 3.21 7.87 -1.89
N VAL A 20 3.86 7.08 -1.02
CA VAL A 20 3.23 5.90 -0.44
C VAL A 20 3.75 5.55 0.94
N PHE A 21 2.83 5.13 1.82
CA PHE A 21 3.14 4.30 2.98
C PHE A 21 2.52 2.93 2.78
N ALA A 22 3.31 1.89 2.91
CA ALA A 22 2.87 0.52 2.70
C ALA A 22 3.13 -0.35 3.93
N VAL A 23 2.25 -1.31 4.19
CA VAL A 23 2.32 -2.20 5.35
C VAL A 23 2.30 -3.64 4.86
N GLY A 24 3.24 -4.45 5.35
CA GLY A 24 3.39 -5.86 5.00
C GLY A 24 4.77 -6.19 4.43
N ASN A 25 4.97 -7.43 4.03
CA ASN A 25 6.23 -7.90 3.46
C ASN A 25 6.46 -7.42 2.01
N ILE A 26 6.24 -6.13 1.76
CA ILE A 26 6.42 -5.51 0.43
C ILE A 26 7.91 -5.34 0.11
N ALA A 27 8.76 -5.24 1.11
CA ALA A 27 10.20 -5.09 0.94
C ALA A 27 10.81 -6.23 0.09
N SER A 28 10.31 -7.45 0.19
CA SER A 28 10.76 -8.57 -0.66
C SER A 28 10.41 -8.38 -2.14
N VAL A 29 9.32 -7.68 -2.44
CA VAL A 29 8.86 -7.41 -3.81
C VAL A 29 9.62 -6.25 -4.45
N SER A 30 10.02 -5.25 -3.65
CA SER A 30 10.70 -4.04 -4.13
C SER A 30 12.16 -4.27 -4.52
N TYR A 31 12.85 -5.23 -3.89
CA TYR A 31 14.30 -5.48 -4.09
C TYR A 31 14.63 -6.43 -5.24
N VAL A 32 13.67 -7.20 -5.76
CA VAL A 32 13.92 -8.26 -6.76
C VAL A 32 14.05 -7.71 -8.18
N THR A 33 13.77 -6.45 -8.42
CA THR A 33 13.86 -5.89 -9.76
C THR A 33 15.25 -5.39 -10.10
N ASP A 34 16.11 -6.31 -10.54
CA ASP A 34 17.38 -5.96 -11.16
C ASP A 34 17.14 -5.11 -12.43
N LYS A 35 17.87 -4.00 -12.54
CA LYS A 35 17.72 -2.98 -13.60
C LYS A 35 17.79 -3.55 -15.04
N ALA A 36 18.37 -4.72 -15.20
CA ALA A 36 18.54 -5.37 -16.51
C ALA A 36 17.26 -5.98 -17.09
N GLN A 37 16.30 -6.41 -16.25
CA GLN A 37 15.07 -7.05 -16.73
C GLN A 37 14.00 -6.04 -17.14
N LYS A 38 14.10 -4.80 -16.69
CA LYS A 38 13.18 -3.71 -17.04
C LYS A 38 13.09 -3.44 -18.54
N ALA A 39 14.15 -3.71 -19.27
CA ALA A 39 14.26 -3.33 -20.69
C ALA A 39 13.62 -4.32 -21.66
N ILE A 40 13.42 -5.60 -21.27
CA ILE A 40 13.07 -6.65 -22.22
C ILE A 40 11.58 -7.06 -22.15
N PHE A 41 10.99 -7.11 -20.98
CA PHE A 41 9.62 -7.62 -20.80
C PHE A 41 8.61 -6.62 -20.22
N GLY A 42 9.02 -5.39 -19.94
CA GLY A 42 8.12 -4.34 -19.46
C GLY A 42 7.37 -4.71 -18.18
N ARG A 43 6.17 -4.14 -18.02
CA ARG A 43 5.32 -4.28 -16.81
C ARG A 43 4.94 -5.72 -16.46
N LEU A 44 4.81 -6.61 -17.46
CA LEU A 44 4.46 -8.01 -17.24
C LEU A 44 5.54 -8.79 -16.49
N ALA A 45 6.82 -8.45 -16.68
CA ALA A 45 7.91 -9.09 -15.94
C ALA A 45 7.83 -8.83 -14.43
N TYR A 46 7.41 -7.63 -14.04
CA TYR A 46 7.19 -7.28 -12.63
C TYR A 46 6.11 -8.14 -11.98
N ILE A 47 5.00 -8.35 -12.69
CA ILE A 47 3.92 -9.20 -12.20
C ILE A 47 4.39 -10.63 -12.02
N VAL A 48 5.09 -11.18 -13.01
CA VAL A 48 5.58 -12.56 -12.95
C VAL A 48 6.58 -12.74 -11.80
N GLU A 49 7.48 -11.79 -11.58
CA GLU A 49 8.46 -11.88 -10.49
C GLU A 49 7.76 -11.70 -9.12
N GLY A 50 6.87 -10.72 -8.99
CA GLY A 50 6.05 -10.53 -7.79
C GLY A 50 5.19 -11.76 -7.47
N LEU A 51 4.64 -12.43 -8.48
CA LEU A 51 3.86 -13.65 -8.30
C LEU A 51 4.66 -14.82 -7.72
N LYS A 52 5.98 -14.87 -7.92
CA LYS A 52 6.84 -15.92 -7.34
C LYS A 52 7.00 -15.77 -5.82
N GLU A 53 7.03 -14.53 -5.32
CA GLU A 53 7.17 -14.23 -3.89
C GLU A 53 5.81 -14.20 -3.15
N LEU A 54 4.71 -14.03 -3.89
CA LEU A 54 3.37 -13.94 -3.31
C LEU A 54 2.97 -15.12 -2.42
N PRO A 55 3.30 -16.39 -2.72
CA PRO A 55 2.89 -17.50 -1.86
C PRO A 55 3.39 -17.33 -0.43
N ASN A 56 4.61 -16.84 -0.23
CA ASN A 56 5.17 -16.61 1.11
C ASN A 56 4.42 -15.48 1.83
N THR A 57 4.12 -14.39 1.13
CA THR A 57 3.39 -13.24 1.66
C THR A 57 1.93 -13.60 1.97
N LEU A 58 1.26 -14.35 1.09
CA LEU A 58 -0.13 -14.76 1.26
C LEU A 58 -0.32 -15.77 2.39
N ASN A 59 0.68 -16.61 2.66
CA ASN A 59 0.63 -17.60 3.74
C ASN A 59 0.77 -17.00 5.15
N GLN A 60 1.17 -15.73 5.24
CA GLN A 60 1.36 -14.99 6.50
C GLN A 60 0.62 -13.67 6.48
N PRO A 61 -0.73 -13.67 6.41
CA PRO A 61 -1.49 -12.44 6.40
C PRO A 61 -1.36 -11.72 7.75
N MET A 62 -1.31 -10.41 7.69
CA MET A 62 -1.37 -9.55 8.87
C MET A 62 -2.81 -9.48 9.37
N GLU A 63 -2.99 -9.47 10.68
CA GLU A 63 -4.25 -9.14 11.33
C GLU A 63 -4.23 -7.64 11.67
N LEU A 64 -4.92 -6.85 10.87
CA LEU A 64 -4.92 -5.39 10.99
C LEU A 64 -6.21 -4.90 11.63
N LYS A 65 -6.07 -3.96 12.57
CA LYS A 65 -7.13 -3.15 13.13
C LYS A 65 -6.93 -1.72 12.62
N ILE A 66 -7.92 -1.20 11.91
CA ILE A 66 -7.82 0.08 11.23
C ILE A 66 -8.96 0.95 11.73
N LYS A 67 -8.61 2.15 12.18
CA LYS A 67 -9.56 3.15 12.66
C LYS A 67 -9.36 4.44 11.86
N THR A 68 -10.42 4.91 11.24
CA THR A 68 -10.53 6.23 10.61
C THR A 68 -11.35 7.17 11.52
N ASN A 69 -11.66 8.37 11.05
CA ASN A 69 -12.57 9.27 11.78
C ASN A 69 -14.00 8.69 11.87
N ASP A 70 -14.43 7.96 10.85
CA ASP A 70 -15.82 7.54 10.68
C ASP A 70 -16.03 6.04 10.92
N ASP A 71 -14.99 5.21 10.71
CA ASP A 71 -15.10 3.76 10.68
C ASP A 71 -14.02 3.04 11.47
N TYR A 72 -14.36 1.82 11.89
CA TYR A 72 -13.43 0.84 12.44
C TYR A 72 -13.59 -0.49 11.71
N LEU A 73 -12.48 -1.07 11.28
CA LEU A 73 -12.49 -2.38 10.61
C LEU A 73 -11.34 -3.27 11.08
N GLU A 74 -11.61 -4.57 11.09
CA GLU A 74 -10.60 -5.61 11.28
C GLU A 74 -10.50 -6.44 10.00
N VAL A 75 -9.29 -6.64 9.51
CA VAL A 75 -9.07 -7.35 8.25
C VAL A 75 -7.79 -8.17 8.30
N LYS A 76 -7.84 -9.37 7.67
CA LYS A 76 -6.63 -10.14 7.36
C LYS A 76 -6.16 -9.76 5.96
N SER A 77 -4.93 -9.28 5.89
CA SER A 77 -4.36 -8.75 4.65
C SER A 77 -2.89 -9.12 4.52
N PRO A 78 -2.43 -9.55 3.35
CA PRO A 78 -1.00 -9.67 3.06
C PRO A 78 -0.35 -8.31 2.76
N ILE A 79 -1.13 -7.34 2.27
CA ILE A 79 -0.62 -6.05 1.79
C ILE A 79 -1.68 -4.97 2.00
N MET A 80 -1.26 -3.85 2.60
CA MET A 80 -2.02 -2.61 2.68
C MET A 80 -1.18 -1.47 2.13
N ILE A 81 -1.77 -0.64 1.30
CA ILE A 81 -1.15 0.52 0.66
C ILE A 81 -1.95 1.77 1.04
N ILE A 82 -1.26 2.80 1.49
CA ILE A 82 -1.80 4.13 1.74
C ILE A 82 -1.04 5.09 0.81
N SER A 83 -1.74 5.67 -0.14
CA SER A 83 -1.10 6.44 -1.21
C SER A 83 -1.63 7.86 -1.30
N ASN A 84 -0.73 8.78 -1.62
CA ASN A 84 -1.01 10.17 -1.97
C ASN A 84 -1.01 10.36 -3.50
N SER A 85 -0.64 9.33 -4.25
CA SER A 85 -0.61 9.38 -5.72
C SER A 85 -1.22 8.12 -6.34
N ASN A 86 -1.63 8.22 -7.59
CA ASN A 86 -2.22 7.10 -8.31
C ASN A 86 -1.23 6.01 -8.73
N THR A 87 0.08 6.31 -8.66
CA THR A 87 1.15 5.40 -9.10
C THR A 87 2.01 4.98 -7.92
N VAL A 88 2.12 3.69 -7.67
CA VAL A 88 2.90 3.09 -6.59
C VAL A 88 3.81 2.00 -7.12
N GLY A 89 5.11 2.04 -6.79
CA GLY A 89 6.07 0.99 -7.16
C GLY A 89 6.19 0.77 -8.67
N GLY A 90 5.89 1.76 -9.49
CA GLY A 90 5.88 1.65 -10.95
C GLY A 90 4.59 1.10 -11.55
N PHE A 91 3.60 0.77 -10.72
CA PHE A 91 2.24 0.44 -11.16
C PHE A 91 1.42 1.72 -11.29
N GLU A 92 1.04 2.08 -12.50
CA GLU A 92 0.11 3.17 -12.75
C GLU A 92 -1.31 2.76 -12.32
N ASN A 93 -2.04 3.70 -11.76
CA ASN A 93 -3.44 3.52 -11.37
C ASN A 93 -3.71 2.45 -10.31
N ILE A 94 -2.73 2.14 -9.45
CA ILE A 94 -2.95 1.25 -8.31
C ILE A 94 -3.93 1.89 -7.30
N CYS A 95 -3.86 3.20 -7.13
CA CYS A 95 -4.83 4.02 -6.42
C CYS A 95 -5.48 5.02 -7.39
N PRO A 96 -6.45 4.58 -8.21
CA PRO A 96 -6.90 5.35 -9.39
C PRO A 96 -7.66 6.63 -9.06
N GLN A 97 -8.12 6.79 -7.82
CA GLN A 97 -8.82 8.00 -7.37
C GLN A 97 -7.89 9.00 -6.68
N ALA A 98 -6.63 8.60 -6.40
CA ALA A 98 -5.68 9.42 -5.68
C ALA A 98 -5.33 10.69 -6.45
N LYS A 99 -5.33 11.81 -5.72
CA LYS A 99 -4.93 13.13 -6.20
C LYS A 99 -3.97 13.75 -5.19
N ILE A 100 -2.95 14.37 -5.71
CA ILE A 100 -1.86 14.93 -4.90
C ILE A 100 -2.20 16.24 -4.18
N ASP A 101 -3.42 16.75 -4.30
CA ASP A 101 -3.85 18.07 -3.83
C ASP A 101 -5.30 18.12 -3.31
N ASP A 102 -5.88 16.97 -2.92
CA ASP A 102 -7.27 16.87 -2.44
C ASP A 102 -7.38 16.64 -0.93
N GLN A 103 -6.24 16.66 -0.22
CA GLN A 103 -6.12 16.43 1.23
C GLN A 103 -6.67 15.07 1.68
N LYS A 104 -6.55 14.06 0.83
CA LYS A 104 -6.97 12.69 1.12
C LYS A 104 -5.84 11.72 0.83
N LEU A 105 -5.87 10.64 1.57
CA LEU A 105 -5.07 9.45 1.36
C LEU A 105 -5.98 8.36 0.79
N ASP A 106 -5.52 7.71 -0.24
CA ASP A 106 -6.18 6.55 -0.82
C ASP A 106 -5.67 5.28 -0.15
N VAL A 107 -6.57 4.50 0.40
CA VAL A 107 -6.27 3.26 1.11
C VAL A 107 -6.72 2.08 0.28
N LEU A 108 -5.78 1.22 -0.06
CA LEU A 108 -6.03 -0.04 -0.76
C LEU A 108 -5.56 -1.20 0.12
N ILE A 109 -6.45 -2.13 0.40
CA ILE A 109 -6.19 -3.32 1.20
C ILE A 109 -6.58 -4.53 0.38
N ILE A 110 -5.62 -5.40 0.10
CA ILE A 110 -5.91 -6.72 -0.48
C ILE A 110 -6.27 -7.63 0.67
N LYS A 111 -7.51 -8.13 0.71
CA LYS A 111 -7.93 -9.09 1.72
C LYS A 111 -7.16 -10.41 1.56
N HIS A 112 -7.07 -11.19 2.62
CA HIS A 112 -6.46 -12.51 2.53
C HIS A 112 -7.25 -13.38 1.55
N SER A 113 -6.61 -13.65 0.43
CA SER A 113 -7.19 -14.34 -0.71
C SER A 113 -6.20 -15.38 -1.26
N ARG A 114 -6.67 -16.24 -2.13
CA ARG A 114 -5.82 -17.23 -2.79
C ARG A 114 -4.95 -16.56 -3.85
N LEU A 115 -3.85 -17.21 -4.21
CA LEU A 115 -2.91 -16.72 -5.23
C LEU A 115 -3.60 -16.34 -6.55
N LYS A 116 -4.63 -17.10 -6.96
CA LYS A 116 -5.38 -16.85 -8.19
C LYS A 116 -6.13 -15.51 -8.15
N GLU A 117 -6.80 -15.22 -7.04
CA GLU A 117 -7.55 -13.99 -6.83
C GLU A 117 -6.58 -12.79 -6.79
N VAL A 118 -5.46 -12.92 -6.10
CA VAL A 118 -4.45 -11.85 -6.06
C VAL A 118 -3.82 -11.60 -7.44
N ALA A 119 -3.54 -12.67 -8.20
CA ALA A 119 -3.06 -12.52 -9.57
C ALA A 119 -4.08 -11.78 -10.46
N GLN A 120 -5.38 -12.07 -10.29
CA GLN A 120 -6.43 -11.37 -11.02
C GLN A 120 -6.50 -9.90 -10.62
N ILE A 121 -6.38 -9.56 -9.31
CA ILE A 121 -6.33 -8.18 -8.82
C ILE A 121 -5.19 -7.41 -9.52
N LEU A 122 -4.00 -8.00 -9.63
CA LEU A 122 -2.86 -7.37 -10.29
C LEU A 122 -3.10 -7.14 -11.79
N ILE A 123 -3.77 -8.07 -12.47
CA ILE A 123 -4.16 -7.91 -13.89
C ILE A 123 -5.19 -6.78 -14.01
N ASP A 124 -6.19 -6.76 -13.15
CA ASP A 124 -7.26 -5.76 -13.17
C ASP A 124 -6.75 -4.35 -12.80
N ALA A 125 -5.61 -4.25 -12.10
CA ALA A 125 -4.98 -2.98 -11.79
C ALA A 125 -4.58 -2.18 -13.05
N PHE A 126 -4.24 -2.84 -14.16
CA PHE A 126 -3.94 -2.15 -15.42
C PHE A 126 -5.12 -1.36 -16.00
N SER A 127 -6.35 -1.79 -15.69
CA SER A 127 -7.57 -1.14 -16.14
C SER A 127 -8.34 -0.46 -15.01
N SER A 128 -7.71 -0.32 -13.83
CA SER A 128 -8.31 0.24 -12.62
C SER A 128 -9.57 -0.51 -12.13
N LYS A 129 -9.78 -1.74 -12.57
CA LYS A 129 -10.94 -2.56 -12.19
C LYS A 129 -10.75 -3.27 -10.85
N HIS A 130 -9.53 -3.42 -10.38
CA HIS A 130 -9.20 -4.10 -9.13
C HIS A 130 -9.89 -3.49 -7.90
N ILE A 131 -10.15 -2.17 -7.89
CA ILE A 131 -10.84 -1.52 -6.77
C ILE A 131 -12.30 -1.94 -6.61
N TYR A 132 -12.89 -2.63 -7.61
CA TYR A 132 -14.23 -3.18 -7.56
C TYR A 132 -14.26 -4.68 -7.23
N SER A 133 -13.10 -5.29 -7.00
CA SER A 133 -13.01 -6.69 -6.58
C SER A 133 -13.53 -6.87 -5.15
N GLU A 134 -14.24 -7.96 -4.89
CA GLU A 134 -14.67 -8.33 -3.53
C GLU A 134 -13.49 -8.59 -2.58
N ASP A 135 -12.32 -8.92 -3.13
CA ASP A 135 -11.08 -9.16 -2.40
C ASP A 135 -10.26 -7.88 -2.13
N VAL A 136 -10.77 -6.73 -2.53
CA VAL A 136 -10.14 -5.42 -2.31
C VAL A 136 -11.06 -4.53 -1.48
N LEU A 137 -10.47 -3.87 -0.48
CA LEU A 137 -11.07 -2.70 0.16
C LEU A 137 -10.36 -1.46 -0.36
N TYR A 138 -11.14 -0.52 -0.86
CA TYR A 138 -10.62 0.75 -1.36
C TYR A 138 -11.47 1.90 -0.82
N PHE A 139 -10.84 2.84 -0.15
CA PHE A 139 -11.51 4.03 0.40
C PHE A 139 -10.53 5.19 0.54
N GLN A 140 -11.07 6.39 0.74
CA GLN A 140 -10.29 7.61 1.01
C GLN A 140 -10.51 8.10 2.43
N THR A 141 -9.45 8.62 3.05
CA THR A 141 -9.50 9.25 4.38
C THR A 141 -8.42 10.31 4.50
N ASP A 142 -8.55 11.24 5.42
CA ASP A 142 -7.52 12.22 5.78
C ASP A 142 -6.59 11.71 6.90
N THR A 143 -7.09 10.76 7.69
CA THR A 143 -6.33 10.16 8.80
C THR A 143 -6.80 8.74 9.12
N LEU A 144 -5.86 7.90 9.55
CA LEU A 144 -6.16 6.56 10.07
C LEU A 144 -5.11 6.12 11.08
N THR A 145 -5.49 5.24 11.99
CA THR A 145 -4.57 4.46 12.82
C THR A 145 -4.59 3.01 12.40
N ILE A 146 -3.42 2.38 12.44
CA ILE A 146 -3.25 0.97 12.06
C ILE A 146 -2.53 0.26 13.19
N GLU A 147 -3.14 -0.81 13.68
CA GLU A 147 -2.62 -1.64 14.75
C GLU A 147 -2.59 -3.11 14.32
N SER A 148 -1.69 -3.87 14.92
CA SER A 148 -1.61 -5.32 14.79
C SER A 148 -1.06 -5.95 16.07
N ASN A 149 -1.48 -7.17 16.36
CA ASN A 149 -0.87 -7.98 17.42
C ASN A 149 0.45 -8.65 16.98
N GLN A 150 0.80 -8.50 15.70
CA GLN A 150 2.03 -9.01 15.10
C GLN A 150 3.03 -7.85 14.95
N THR A 151 4.33 -8.17 14.91
CA THR A 151 5.35 -7.20 14.49
C THR A 151 5.26 -7.04 12.97
N VAL A 152 4.72 -5.93 12.52
CA VAL A 152 4.50 -5.64 11.11
C VAL A 152 5.31 -4.41 10.71
N PRO A 153 6.25 -4.53 9.77
CA PRO A 153 7.01 -3.39 9.28
C PRO A 153 6.17 -2.54 8.33
N GLY A 154 6.43 -1.25 8.37
CA GLY A 154 5.95 -0.28 7.38
C GLY A 154 7.09 0.19 6.48
N ASP A 155 6.75 0.56 5.27
CA ASP A 155 7.63 1.13 4.24
C ASP A 155 7.13 2.53 3.88
N VAL A 156 8.03 3.49 3.86
CA VAL A 156 7.78 4.91 3.54
C VAL A 156 8.58 5.25 2.29
N ASP A 157 7.92 5.41 1.15
CA ASP A 157 8.53 5.73 -0.15
C ASP A 157 9.71 4.81 -0.53
N GLY A 158 9.67 3.52 -0.14
CA GLY A 158 10.69 2.52 -0.41
C GLY A 158 11.75 2.36 0.70
N GLU A 159 11.59 3.04 1.83
CA GLU A 159 12.48 2.92 2.99
C GLU A 159 11.72 2.41 4.21
N TYR A 160 12.44 1.76 5.13
CA TYR A 160 11.84 1.30 6.38
C TYR A 160 11.23 2.46 7.17
N GLY A 161 9.93 2.38 7.41
CA GLY A 161 9.10 3.40 8.05
C GLY A 161 8.74 3.15 9.52
N GLY A 162 9.32 2.12 10.14
CA GLY A 162 8.97 1.70 11.51
C GLY A 162 7.99 0.52 11.52
N ASN A 163 7.62 0.07 12.71
CA ASN A 163 6.63 -0.99 12.90
C ASN A 163 5.29 -0.42 13.36
N LEU A 164 4.21 -1.18 13.14
CA LEU A 164 2.92 -0.89 13.77
C LEU A 164 3.03 -0.96 15.31
N PRO A 165 2.21 -0.20 16.06
CA PRO A 165 1.13 0.66 15.61
C PRO A 165 1.63 2.01 15.05
N VAL A 166 0.88 2.56 14.09
CA VAL A 166 1.15 3.89 13.53
C VAL A 166 -0.14 4.68 13.32
N LYS A 167 -0.01 6.01 13.35
CA LYS A 167 -0.99 6.95 12.83
C LYS A 167 -0.50 7.48 11.49
N VAL A 168 -1.36 7.48 10.49
CA VAL A 168 -1.12 8.07 9.17
C VAL A 168 -2.11 9.19 8.94
N GLU A 169 -1.62 10.34 8.49
CA GLU A 169 -2.46 11.54 8.28
C GLU A 169 -1.88 12.42 7.17
N ILE A 170 -2.71 13.24 6.56
CA ILE A 170 -2.24 14.33 5.69
C ILE A 170 -1.58 15.40 6.56
N ASN A 171 -0.38 15.80 6.17
CA ASN A 171 0.31 16.90 6.83
C ASN A 171 -0.20 18.25 6.30
N ASN A 172 -1.02 18.92 7.12
CA ASN A 172 -1.57 20.23 6.80
C ASN A 172 -0.59 21.39 7.03
N LYS A 173 0.63 21.11 7.46
CA LYS A 173 1.67 22.13 7.65
C LYS A 173 2.60 22.16 6.44
N PRO A 174 2.96 23.35 5.92
CA PRO A 174 4.01 23.43 4.91
C PRO A 174 5.31 22.85 5.48
N ILE A 175 5.96 22.02 4.69
CA ILE A 175 7.32 21.52 4.97
C ILE A 175 8.32 22.58 4.55
#